data_f6739fb830cfdaf355d90e33df4420ad
#
_entry.id   f6739fb830cfdaf355d90e33df4420ad
#
_cell.length_a   1.000
_cell.length_b   1.000
_cell.length_c   1.000
_cell.angle_alpha   90.00
_cell.angle_beta   90.00
_cell.angle_gamma   90.00
#
_symmetry.space_group_name_H-M   'P 1'
#
loop_
_entity.id
_entity.type
_entity.pdbx_description
1 polymer ?
#
loop_
_entity_poly.entity_id
_entity_poly.type
_entity_poly.pdbx_seq_one_letter_code
_entity_poly.pdbx_strand_id
1 'polypeptide(L)'
;MTTDQFKILHSEIMMYFQCIEFDLKRIYSGMSSEDFDDEMDMLEVSNFGNTLRKLKQLDESDGDPWLSEADYEQLDRIREIRNYWAHQCYLDYIYINNDWQRESKFQRIANRLSNEHNRIYNLHHKLQDLYFDWFED
;
A
#
# COMPACT_ATOMS: atom_id res chain seq x y z
N MET A 1 -5.63 -17.74 -14.35
CA MET A 1 -6.56 -16.79 -13.67
C MET A 1 -7.61 -16.34 -14.67
N THR A 2 -8.86 -16.34 -14.25
CA THR A 2 -9.96 -15.81 -15.05
C THR A 2 -10.06 -14.29 -14.88
N THR A 3 -10.81 -13.64 -15.77
CA THR A 3 -11.07 -12.19 -15.68
C THR A 3 -11.79 -11.84 -14.37
N ASP A 4 -12.74 -12.67 -13.94
CA ASP A 4 -13.46 -12.44 -12.70
C ASP A 4 -12.55 -12.56 -11.46
N GLN A 5 -11.69 -13.57 -11.45
CA GLN A 5 -10.67 -13.71 -10.40
C GLN A 5 -9.74 -12.49 -10.35
N PHE A 6 -9.32 -12.00 -11.51
CA PHE A 6 -8.48 -10.81 -11.61
C PHE A 6 -9.17 -9.59 -10.99
N LYS A 7 -10.45 -9.38 -11.31
CA LYS A 7 -11.21 -8.25 -10.77
C LYS A 7 -11.35 -8.31 -9.26
N ILE A 8 -11.53 -9.50 -8.70
CA ILE A 8 -11.60 -9.69 -7.24
C ILE A 8 -10.26 -9.34 -6.60
N LEU A 9 -9.15 -9.88 -7.10
CA LEU A 9 -7.82 -9.56 -6.57
C LEU A 9 -7.47 -8.10 -6.74
N HIS A 10 -7.84 -7.50 -7.87
CA HIS A 10 -7.64 -6.08 -8.11
C HIS A 10 -8.38 -5.21 -7.09
N SER A 11 -9.64 -5.53 -6.82
CA SER A 11 -10.43 -4.83 -5.80
C SER A 11 -9.79 -4.95 -4.42
N GLU A 12 -9.31 -6.15 -4.06
CA GLU A 12 -8.66 -6.37 -2.77
C GLU A 12 -7.35 -5.58 -2.63
N ILE A 13 -6.49 -5.59 -3.66
CA ILE A 13 -5.22 -4.85 -3.58
C ILE A 13 -5.46 -3.34 -3.45
N MET A 14 -6.47 -2.81 -4.15
CA MET A 14 -6.84 -1.40 -4.02
C MET A 14 -7.31 -1.08 -2.60
N MET A 15 -8.08 -1.97 -1.98
CA MET A 15 -8.48 -1.84 -0.59
C MET A 15 -7.24 -1.82 0.34
N TYR A 16 -6.29 -2.72 0.12
CA TYR A 16 -5.07 -2.76 0.95
C TYR A 16 -4.26 -1.47 0.84
N PHE A 17 -4.16 -0.87 -0.34
CA PHE A 17 -3.48 0.42 -0.49
C PHE A 17 -4.12 1.51 0.37
N GLN A 18 -5.45 1.56 0.40
CA GLN A 18 -6.17 2.52 1.23
C GLN A 18 -5.94 2.26 2.72
N CYS A 19 -5.98 0.99 3.12
CA CYS A 19 -5.72 0.59 4.51
C CYS A 19 -4.29 0.93 4.95
N ILE A 20 -3.30 0.68 4.10
CA ILE A 20 -1.91 1.01 4.38
C ILE A 20 -1.74 2.51 4.58
N GLU A 21 -2.32 3.31 3.71
CA GLU A 21 -2.27 4.78 3.82
C GLU A 21 -2.88 5.26 5.14
N PHE A 22 -4.02 4.73 5.51
CA PHE A 22 -4.67 5.04 6.79
C PHE A 22 -3.83 4.57 7.97
N ASP A 23 -3.29 3.35 7.91
CA ASP A 23 -2.48 2.77 8.98
C ASP A 23 -1.22 3.59 9.25
N LEU A 24 -0.57 4.10 8.19
CA LEU A 24 0.60 4.98 8.37
C LEU A 24 0.24 6.27 9.12
N LYS A 25 -0.91 6.84 8.80
CA LYS A 25 -1.39 8.06 9.47
C LYS A 25 -1.62 7.82 10.95
N ARG A 26 -2.29 6.72 11.30
CA ARG A 26 -2.60 6.43 12.71
C ARG A 26 -1.38 5.94 13.49
N ILE A 27 -0.44 5.25 12.85
CA ILE A 27 0.84 4.87 13.48
C ILE A 27 1.62 6.14 13.82
N TYR A 28 1.79 7.04 12.85
CA TYR A 28 2.45 8.33 13.09
C TYR A 28 1.78 9.12 14.22
N SER A 29 0.46 9.22 14.18
CA SER A 29 -0.30 9.98 15.17
C SER A 29 -0.17 9.37 16.57
N GLY A 30 -0.10 8.05 16.68
CA GLY A 30 0.11 7.33 17.95
C GLY A 30 1.53 7.50 18.47
N MET A 31 2.54 7.58 17.60
CA MET A 31 3.93 7.78 17.98
C MET A 31 4.25 9.23 18.33
N SER A 32 3.49 10.18 17.81
CA SER A 32 3.70 11.60 18.04
C SER A 32 3.44 11.98 19.49
N SER A 33 4.20 12.96 20.00
CA SER A 33 3.96 13.54 21.33
C SER A 33 2.75 14.48 21.35
N GLU A 34 2.22 14.84 20.20
CA GLU A 34 1.05 15.70 20.07
C GLU A 34 -0.24 14.90 20.23
N ASP A 35 -1.39 15.60 20.29
CA ASP A 35 -2.69 14.96 20.40
C ASP A 35 -2.99 14.11 19.17
N PHE A 36 -3.45 12.87 19.38
CA PHE A 36 -3.70 11.90 18.30
C PHE A 36 -4.70 12.45 17.27
N ASP A 37 -5.83 12.99 17.73
CA ASP A 37 -6.88 13.47 16.84
C ASP A 37 -6.43 14.70 16.05
N ASP A 38 -5.67 15.60 16.66
CA ASP A 38 -5.09 16.76 15.97
C ASP A 38 -4.12 16.33 14.88
N GLU A 39 -3.27 15.33 15.16
CA GLU A 39 -2.33 14.78 14.17
C GLU A 39 -3.08 14.09 13.02
N MET A 40 -4.11 13.32 13.31
CA MET A 40 -4.92 12.67 12.27
C MET A 40 -5.60 13.72 11.38
N ASP A 41 -6.13 14.80 11.95
CA ASP A 41 -6.74 15.89 11.19
C ASP A 41 -5.74 16.57 10.26
N MET A 42 -4.52 16.82 10.73
CA MET A 42 -3.45 17.40 9.92
C MET A 42 -3.04 16.48 8.76
N LEU A 43 -2.99 15.18 9.01
CA LEU A 43 -2.59 14.20 7.99
C LEU A 43 -3.68 13.91 6.97
N GLU A 44 -4.93 14.24 7.25
CA GLU A 44 -6.04 14.05 6.32
C GLU A 44 -5.78 14.72 4.97
N VAL A 45 -5.16 15.90 5.00
CA VAL A 45 -4.81 16.67 3.79
C VAL A 45 -3.37 16.41 3.31
N SER A 46 -2.62 15.59 4.01
CA SER A 46 -1.25 15.24 3.63
C SER A 46 -1.25 14.13 2.58
N ASN A 47 -0.34 14.23 1.60
CA ASN A 47 -0.16 13.15 0.65
C ASN A 47 0.64 12.00 1.28
N PHE A 48 0.56 10.83 0.62
CA PHE A 48 1.21 9.60 1.10
C PHE A 48 2.72 9.79 1.33
N GLY A 49 3.41 10.44 0.39
CA GLY A 49 4.86 10.65 0.48
C GLY A 49 5.26 11.50 1.68
N ASN A 50 4.50 12.55 1.99
CA ASN A 50 4.75 13.40 3.15
C ASN A 50 4.50 12.66 4.46
N THR A 51 3.41 11.89 4.53
CA THR A 51 3.11 11.06 5.71
C THR A 51 4.22 10.06 5.96
N LEU A 52 4.65 9.36 4.91
CA LEU A 52 5.72 8.36 5.01
C LEU A 52 7.04 8.99 5.49
N ARG A 53 7.40 10.14 4.94
CA ARG A 53 8.63 10.84 5.35
C ARG A 53 8.59 11.24 6.82
N LYS A 54 7.47 11.78 7.28
CA LYS A 54 7.28 12.16 8.68
C LYS A 54 7.37 10.95 9.61
N LEU A 55 6.73 9.84 9.22
CA LEU A 55 6.78 8.61 9.99
C LEU A 55 8.20 8.08 10.09
N LYS A 56 8.92 8.03 8.98
CA LYS A 56 10.31 7.54 8.96
C LYS A 56 11.21 8.37 9.86
N GLN A 57 11.11 9.69 9.80
CA GLN A 57 11.89 10.59 10.65
C GLN A 57 11.60 10.35 12.13
N LEU A 58 10.35 10.21 12.50
CA LEU A 58 9.95 9.98 13.89
C LEU A 58 10.39 8.59 14.38
N ASP A 59 10.18 7.56 13.55
CA ASP A 59 10.51 6.17 13.86
C ASP A 59 12.02 5.96 14.04
N GLU A 60 12.85 6.67 13.26
CA GLU A 60 14.31 6.58 13.34
C GLU A 60 14.94 7.49 14.40
N SER A 61 14.16 8.38 15.00
CA SER A 61 14.69 9.43 15.89
C SER A 61 15.33 8.90 17.18
N ASP A 62 14.90 7.75 17.68
CA ASP A 62 15.43 7.14 18.90
C ASP A 62 16.48 6.05 18.64
N GLY A 63 16.80 5.76 17.39
CA GLY A 63 17.77 4.74 17.00
C GLY A 63 17.29 3.30 17.07
N ASP A 64 16.01 3.09 17.38
CA ASP A 64 15.40 1.74 17.45
C ASP A 64 14.08 1.74 16.67
N PRO A 65 14.13 1.79 15.33
CA PRO A 65 12.92 1.90 14.51
C PRO A 65 12.08 0.62 14.53
N TRP A 66 10.75 0.79 14.50
CA TRP A 66 9.78 -0.31 14.44
C TRP A 66 9.71 -0.94 13.05
N LEU A 67 9.92 -0.14 12.01
CA LEU A 67 9.93 -0.61 10.63
C LEU A 67 11.36 -0.69 10.11
N SER A 68 11.64 -1.75 9.34
CA SER A 68 12.95 -1.97 8.76
C SER A 68 13.19 -1.05 7.54
N GLU A 69 14.44 -0.93 7.14
CA GLU A 69 14.82 -0.26 5.88
C GLU A 69 14.07 -0.87 4.68
N ALA A 70 13.95 -2.20 4.65
CA ALA A 70 13.22 -2.91 3.58
C ALA A 70 11.72 -2.57 3.60
N ASP A 71 11.12 -2.39 4.77
CA ASP A 71 9.73 -1.96 4.89
C ASP A 71 9.54 -0.55 4.30
N TYR A 72 10.44 0.38 4.62
CA TYR A 72 10.37 1.74 4.08
C TYR A 72 10.59 1.78 2.58
N GLU A 73 11.49 0.96 2.04
CA GLU A 73 11.68 0.85 0.59
C GLU A 73 10.40 0.35 -0.11
N GLN A 74 9.73 -0.65 0.48
CA GLN A 74 8.46 -1.16 -0.01
C GLN A 74 7.38 -0.07 0.01
N LEU A 75 7.28 0.66 1.10
CA LEU A 75 6.31 1.75 1.27
C LEU A 75 6.56 2.89 0.27
N ASP A 76 7.81 3.23 -0.01
CA ASP A 76 8.16 4.23 -1.02
C ASP A 76 7.65 3.85 -2.41
N ARG A 77 7.61 2.57 -2.74
CA ARG A 77 7.16 2.08 -4.04
C ARG A 77 5.64 2.00 -4.17
N ILE A 78 4.92 2.04 -3.06
CA ILE A 78 3.46 1.82 -3.07
C ILE A 78 2.75 2.82 -3.97
N ARG A 79 3.17 4.08 -4.00
CA ARG A 79 2.52 5.10 -4.82
C ARG A 79 2.58 4.74 -6.31
N GLU A 80 3.71 4.26 -6.80
CA GLU A 80 3.87 3.83 -8.19
C GLU A 80 3.08 2.58 -8.49
N ILE A 81 3.14 1.59 -7.59
CA ILE A 81 2.40 0.34 -7.72
C ILE A 81 0.89 0.62 -7.72
N ARG A 82 0.41 1.44 -6.79
CA ARG A 82 -1.00 1.84 -6.72
C ARG A 82 -1.44 2.55 -8.00
N ASN A 83 -0.63 3.48 -8.50
CA ASN A 83 -0.95 4.21 -9.72
C ASN A 83 -1.08 3.28 -10.92
N TYR A 84 -0.23 2.27 -11.03
CA TYR A 84 -0.34 1.27 -12.09
C TYR A 84 -1.68 0.54 -12.02
N TRP A 85 -2.03 0.00 -10.85
CA TRP A 85 -3.28 -0.76 -10.68
C TRP A 85 -4.52 0.12 -10.76
N ALA A 86 -4.43 1.37 -10.36
CA ALA A 86 -5.58 2.29 -10.42
C ALA A 86 -5.85 2.81 -11.83
N HIS A 87 -4.81 3.01 -12.65
CA HIS A 87 -4.95 3.79 -13.89
C HIS A 87 -4.49 3.10 -15.17
N GLN A 88 -3.67 2.06 -15.09
CA GLN A 88 -2.98 1.53 -16.27
C GLN A 88 -3.26 0.05 -16.58
N CYS A 89 -3.51 -0.78 -15.59
CA CYS A 89 -3.49 -2.24 -15.77
C CYS A 89 -4.46 -2.74 -16.85
N TYR A 90 -5.68 -2.22 -16.88
CA TYR A 90 -6.67 -2.62 -17.89
C TYR A 90 -6.31 -2.11 -19.28
N LEU A 91 -5.75 -0.89 -19.36
CA LEU A 91 -5.35 -0.29 -20.63
C LEU A 91 -4.24 -1.09 -21.31
N ASP A 92 -3.43 -1.78 -20.54
CA ASP A 92 -2.30 -2.54 -21.07
C ASP A 92 -2.71 -3.75 -21.88
N TYR A 93 -3.96 -4.25 -21.74
CA TYR A 93 -4.38 -5.43 -22.50
C TYR A 93 -5.72 -5.31 -23.22
N ILE A 94 -6.68 -4.54 -22.71
CA ILE A 94 -8.06 -4.50 -23.26
C ILE A 94 -8.07 -4.07 -24.73
N TYR A 95 -7.21 -3.12 -25.12
CA TYR A 95 -7.20 -2.57 -26.47
C TYR A 95 -6.31 -3.33 -27.45
N ILE A 96 -5.73 -4.46 -27.05
CA ILE A 96 -4.97 -5.30 -27.97
C ILE A 96 -5.97 -6.05 -28.87
N ASN A 97 -5.86 -5.88 -30.20
CA ASN A 97 -6.82 -6.43 -31.15
C ASN A 97 -6.66 -7.94 -31.37
N ASN A 98 -5.44 -8.45 -31.31
CA ASN A 98 -5.17 -9.88 -31.51
C ASN A 98 -5.53 -10.65 -30.24
N ASP A 99 -6.43 -11.61 -30.34
CA ASP A 99 -6.96 -12.36 -29.20
C ASP A 99 -5.87 -13.10 -28.43
N TRP A 100 -4.93 -13.74 -29.16
CA TRP A 100 -3.85 -14.48 -28.52
C TRP A 100 -2.88 -13.56 -27.77
N GLN A 101 -2.52 -12.44 -28.39
CA GLN A 101 -1.64 -11.44 -27.75
C GLN A 101 -2.31 -10.80 -26.55
N ARG A 102 -3.60 -10.49 -26.64
CA ARG A 102 -4.37 -9.93 -25.54
C ARG A 102 -4.40 -10.89 -24.36
N GLU A 103 -4.71 -12.16 -24.61
CA GLU A 103 -4.74 -13.18 -23.56
C GLU A 103 -3.37 -13.40 -22.93
N SER A 104 -2.32 -13.46 -23.74
CA SER A 104 -0.94 -13.60 -23.26
C SER A 104 -0.53 -12.42 -22.37
N LYS A 105 -0.89 -11.22 -22.77
CA LYS A 105 -0.61 -10.01 -21.97
C LYS A 105 -1.40 -10.01 -20.66
N PHE A 106 -2.68 -10.40 -20.74
CA PHE A 106 -3.53 -10.53 -19.56
C PHE A 106 -2.91 -11.49 -18.53
N GLN A 107 -2.46 -12.67 -18.97
CA GLN A 107 -1.87 -13.65 -18.05
C GLN A 107 -0.60 -13.11 -17.37
N ARG A 108 0.21 -12.35 -18.08
CA ARG A 108 1.40 -11.71 -17.48
C ARG A 108 1.01 -10.67 -16.42
N ILE A 109 0.01 -9.84 -16.71
CA ILE A 109 -0.50 -8.84 -15.76
C ILE A 109 -1.14 -9.53 -14.56
N ALA A 110 -1.88 -10.62 -14.79
CA ALA A 110 -2.51 -11.40 -13.72
C ALA A 110 -1.48 -12.05 -12.79
N ASN A 111 -0.38 -12.57 -13.33
CA ASN A 111 0.73 -13.10 -12.52
C ASN A 111 1.38 -12.00 -11.68
N ARG A 112 1.59 -10.84 -12.26
CA ARG A 112 2.10 -9.67 -11.55
C ARG A 112 1.17 -9.26 -10.41
N LEU A 113 -0.13 -9.20 -10.68
CA LEU A 113 -1.13 -8.87 -9.67
C LEU A 113 -1.11 -9.86 -8.50
N SER A 114 -1.05 -11.16 -8.80
CA SER A 114 -0.99 -12.20 -7.77
C SER A 114 0.22 -12.02 -6.85
N ASN A 115 1.40 -11.74 -7.42
CA ASN A 115 2.63 -11.52 -6.66
C ASN A 115 2.57 -10.24 -5.83
N GLU A 116 2.10 -9.15 -6.41
CA GLU A 116 1.98 -7.87 -5.70
C GLU A 116 0.89 -7.92 -4.64
N HIS A 117 -0.23 -8.58 -4.91
CA HIS A 117 -1.29 -8.78 -3.94
C HIS A 117 -0.75 -9.45 -2.66
N ASN A 118 0.03 -10.51 -2.80
CA ASN A 118 0.62 -11.19 -1.66
C ASN A 118 1.56 -10.28 -0.86
N ARG A 119 2.40 -9.52 -1.53
CA ARG A 119 3.34 -8.60 -0.86
C ARG A 119 2.63 -7.48 -0.14
N ILE A 120 1.63 -6.88 -0.78
CA ILE A 120 0.87 -5.77 -0.19
C ILE A 120 0.00 -6.27 0.96
N TYR A 121 -0.61 -7.46 0.82
CA TYR A 121 -1.34 -8.10 1.91
C TYR A 121 -0.46 -8.29 3.15
N ASN A 122 0.75 -8.82 2.98
CA ASN A 122 1.68 -9.03 4.08
C ASN A 122 2.10 -7.72 4.75
N LEU A 123 2.35 -6.68 3.96
CA LEU A 123 2.70 -5.36 4.47
C LEU A 123 1.53 -4.73 5.24
N HIS A 124 0.33 -4.85 4.71
CA HIS A 124 -0.90 -4.39 5.37
C HIS A 124 -1.07 -5.05 6.74
N HIS A 125 -0.92 -6.37 6.81
CA HIS A 125 -1.00 -7.11 8.06
C HIS A 125 0.08 -6.68 9.06
N LYS A 126 1.30 -6.51 8.59
CA LYS A 126 2.40 -6.08 9.45
C LYS A 126 2.11 -4.71 10.07
N LEU A 127 1.58 -3.77 9.30
CA LEU A 127 1.23 -2.45 9.82
C LEU A 127 0.07 -2.50 10.81
N GLN A 128 -0.95 -3.33 10.53
CA GLN A 128 -2.07 -3.51 11.46
C GLN A 128 -1.62 -4.14 12.78
N ASP A 129 -0.83 -5.21 12.72
CA ASP A 129 -0.31 -5.87 13.91
C ASP A 129 0.54 -4.91 14.74
N LEU A 130 1.38 -4.11 14.09
CA LEU A 130 2.20 -3.11 14.76
C LEU A 130 1.34 -2.08 15.49
N TYR A 131 0.29 -1.58 14.85
CA TYR A 131 -0.61 -0.61 15.46
C TYR A 131 -1.34 -1.20 16.66
N PHE A 132 -1.94 -2.39 16.52
CA PHE A 132 -2.70 -3.04 17.60
C PHE A 132 -1.81 -3.45 18.78
N ASP A 133 -0.61 -3.93 18.51
CA ASP A 133 0.32 -4.36 19.56
C ASP A 133 0.82 -3.19 20.41
N TRP A 134 0.95 -1.98 19.82
CA TRP A 134 1.57 -0.83 20.47
C TRP A 134 0.58 0.22 20.96
N PHE A 135 -0.59 0.35 20.34
CA PHE A 135 -1.54 1.43 20.64
C PHE A 135 -2.91 0.96 21.12
N GLU A 136 -3.25 -0.29 20.96
CA GLU A 136 -4.52 -0.85 21.45
C GLU A 136 -4.25 -2.04 22.37
N ASP A 137 -4.62 -1.87 23.62
CA ASP A 137 -4.54 -2.92 24.62
C ASP A 137 -5.80 -3.78 24.64
#